data_57960f1abcfced8deccbac138a52c1ba
#
_entry.id   57960f1abcfced8deccbac138a52c1ba
#
_cell.length_a   1.000
_cell.length_b   1.000
_cell.length_c   1.000
_cell.angle_alpha   90.00
_cell.angle_beta   90.00
_cell.angle_gamma   90.00
#
_symmetry.space_group_name_H-M   'P 1'
#
loop_
_entity.id
_entity.type
_entity.pdbx_description
1 polymer ?
#
loop_
_entity_poly.entity_id
_entity_poly.type
_entity_poly.pdbx_seq_one_letter_code
_entity_poly.pdbx_strand_id
1 'polypeptide(L)'
;MSSIVIGADHGGVELKDALVAELQARGEAAHGILVCTNGIGMSIAANKFPGVRAALVGDATAARMAREHIDANVLVFGGGMTGKFHARELLRIFLETPFAGGRHQRRVDKIGDIEHEVGLRAAKGALR
;
A
#
# COMPACT_ATOMS: atom_id res chain seq x y z
N MET A 1 15.85 -7.03 9.06
CA MET A 1 15.71 -7.24 7.61
C MET A 1 14.29 -6.95 7.16
N SER A 2 14.17 -6.19 6.12
CA SER A 2 12.86 -5.92 5.51
C SER A 2 12.36 -7.19 4.82
N SER A 3 11.13 -7.55 5.07
CA SER A 3 10.45 -8.62 4.33
C SER A 3 9.53 -8.01 3.29
N ILE A 4 9.50 -8.62 2.12
CA ILE A 4 8.64 -8.19 1.03
C ILE A 4 7.66 -9.31 0.73
N VAL A 5 6.38 -8.98 0.71
CA VAL A 5 5.34 -9.91 0.32
C VAL A 5 4.76 -9.47 -1.02
N ILE A 6 4.77 -10.36 -1.98
CA ILE A 6 4.27 -10.11 -3.33
C ILE A 6 2.97 -10.88 -3.53
N GLY A 7 1.93 -10.17 -3.93
CA GLY A 7 0.66 -10.75 -4.30
C GLY A 7 0.28 -10.36 -5.73
N ALA A 8 -0.19 -11.32 -6.48
CA ALA A 8 -0.69 -11.09 -7.82
C ALA A 8 -2.13 -11.58 -7.92
N ASP A 9 -2.83 -11.01 -8.87
CA ASP A 9 -4.24 -11.12 -9.14
C ASP A 9 -4.88 -12.50 -8.99
N HIS A 10 -6.10 -12.67 -9.19
CA HIS A 10 -6.97 -13.85 -9.14
C HIS A 10 -7.12 -14.54 -7.78
N GLY A 11 -6.28 -14.24 -6.82
CA GLY A 11 -6.39 -14.77 -5.46
C GLY A 11 -7.50 -14.11 -4.64
N GLY A 12 -8.06 -13.03 -5.16
CA GLY A 12 -9.18 -12.35 -4.50
C GLY A 12 -8.92 -12.01 -3.04
N VAL A 13 -9.90 -12.29 -2.22
CA VAL A 13 -9.92 -11.92 -0.80
C VAL A 13 -8.85 -12.65 0.01
N GLU A 14 -8.64 -13.94 -0.25
CA GLU A 14 -7.70 -14.77 0.51
C GLU A 14 -6.26 -14.25 0.44
N LEU A 15 -5.82 -13.84 -0.75
CA LEU A 15 -4.49 -13.29 -0.92
C LEU A 15 -4.34 -11.95 -0.19
N LYS A 16 -5.36 -11.10 -0.24
CA LYS A 16 -5.37 -9.83 0.47
C LYS A 16 -5.30 -10.04 1.99
N ASP A 17 -6.09 -10.95 2.50
CA ASP A 17 -6.10 -11.26 3.94
C ASP A 17 -4.74 -11.80 4.39
N ALA A 18 -4.15 -12.70 3.61
CA ALA A 18 -2.81 -13.22 3.89
C ALA A 18 -1.75 -12.12 3.85
N LEU A 19 -1.84 -11.22 2.88
CA LEU A 19 -0.91 -10.11 2.74
C LEU A 19 -1.02 -9.13 3.92
N VAL A 20 -2.24 -8.77 4.30
CA VAL A 20 -2.46 -7.87 5.44
C VAL A 20 -1.98 -8.51 6.74
N ALA A 21 -2.32 -9.77 6.97
CA ALA A 21 -1.86 -10.50 8.16
C ALA A 21 -0.33 -10.57 8.22
N GLU A 22 0.32 -10.83 7.09
CA GLU A 22 1.78 -10.86 7.01
C GLU A 22 2.39 -9.48 7.26
N LEU A 23 1.84 -8.43 6.68
CA LEU A 23 2.30 -7.06 6.93
C LEU A 23 2.16 -6.67 8.40
N GLN A 24 1.04 -7.02 9.02
CA GLN A 24 0.79 -6.75 10.42
C GLN A 24 1.72 -7.55 11.34
N ALA A 25 1.98 -8.82 11.00
CA ALA A 25 2.85 -9.68 11.79
C ALA A 25 4.32 -9.26 11.74
N ARG A 26 4.76 -8.66 10.64
CA ARG A 26 6.16 -8.28 10.43
C ARG A 26 6.49 -6.87 10.90
N GLY A 27 5.49 -6.06 11.19
CA GLY A 27 5.69 -4.69 11.64
C GLY A 27 6.23 -3.75 10.56
N GLU A 28 6.90 -2.67 10.97
CA GLU A 28 7.26 -1.54 10.11
C GLU A 28 8.23 -1.85 8.96
N ALA A 29 8.94 -2.96 9.03
CA ALA A 29 9.95 -3.31 8.02
C ALA A 29 9.37 -4.03 6.80
N ALA A 30 8.07 -4.34 6.78
CA ALA A 30 7.45 -5.11 5.72
C ALA A 30 6.83 -4.22 4.64
N HIS A 31 7.07 -4.57 3.40
CA HIS A 31 6.44 -3.95 2.24
C HIS A 31 5.65 -4.99 1.47
N GLY A 32 4.47 -4.57 0.98
CA GLY A 32 3.65 -5.39 0.10
C GLY A 32 3.73 -4.90 -1.34
N ILE A 33 3.62 -5.82 -2.27
CA ILE A 33 3.54 -5.52 -3.70
C ILE A 33 2.33 -6.25 -4.26
N LEU A 34 1.43 -5.50 -4.87
CA LEU A 34 0.23 -6.04 -5.50
C LEU A 34 0.23 -5.72 -6.98
N VAL A 35 -0.05 -6.71 -7.79
CA VAL A 35 -0.13 -6.57 -9.24
C VAL A 35 -1.45 -7.17 -9.73
N CYS A 36 -2.23 -6.40 -10.45
CA CYS A 36 -3.36 -6.91 -11.23
C CYS A 36 -3.37 -6.24 -12.60
N THR A 37 -4.36 -6.47 -13.43
CA THR A 37 -4.36 -5.94 -14.80
C THR A 37 -4.17 -4.42 -14.85
N ASN A 38 -4.90 -3.67 -14.05
CA ASN A 38 -4.77 -2.20 -13.99
C ASN A 38 -4.37 -1.66 -12.61
N GLY A 39 -4.35 -2.49 -11.58
CA GLY A 39 -3.99 -2.09 -10.21
C GLY A 39 -5.07 -1.34 -9.44
N ILE A 40 -6.14 -0.88 -10.10
CA ILE A 40 -7.13 0.02 -9.49
C ILE A 40 -7.93 -0.69 -8.39
N GLY A 41 -8.55 -1.81 -8.71
CA GLY A 41 -9.35 -2.56 -7.75
C GLY A 41 -8.53 -3.06 -6.56
N MET A 42 -7.32 -3.54 -6.82
CA MET A 42 -6.40 -3.99 -5.77
C MET A 42 -6.00 -2.86 -4.82
N SER A 43 -5.73 -1.67 -5.34
CA SER A 43 -5.37 -0.52 -4.51
C SER A 43 -6.53 -0.08 -3.62
N ILE A 44 -7.75 -0.04 -4.17
CA ILE A 44 -8.95 0.31 -3.39
C ILE A 44 -9.18 -0.74 -2.29
N ALA A 45 -9.14 -2.02 -2.64
CA ALA A 45 -9.36 -3.10 -1.70
C ALA A 45 -8.30 -3.13 -0.60
N ALA A 46 -7.03 -3.00 -0.94
CA ALA A 46 -5.93 -2.97 0.01
C ALA A 46 -6.09 -1.84 1.02
N ASN A 47 -6.49 -0.66 0.57
CA ASN A 47 -6.69 0.51 1.44
C ASN A 47 -7.92 0.43 2.34
N LYS A 48 -8.73 -0.63 2.24
CA LYS A 48 -9.82 -0.87 3.19
C LYS A 48 -9.34 -1.54 4.48
N PHE A 49 -8.11 -2.01 4.53
CA PHE A 49 -7.57 -2.69 5.71
C PHE A 49 -6.78 -1.72 6.59
N PRO A 50 -6.98 -1.77 7.92
CA PRO A 50 -6.23 -0.92 8.84
C PRO A 50 -4.72 -1.10 8.69
N GLY A 51 -4.00 0.02 8.70
CA GLY A 51 -2.55 0.04 8.59
C GLY A 51 -1.99 -0.10 7.18
N VAL A 52 -2.84 -0.35 6.18
CA VAL A 52 -2.40 -0.44 4.79
C VAL A 52 -2.47 0.93 4.13
N ARG A 53 -1.34 1.37 3.60
CA ARG A 53 -1.22 2.56 2.75
C ARG A 53 -0.70 2.10 1.40
N ALA A 54 -1.61 1.71 0.54
CA ALA A 54 -1.31 1.20 -0.79
C ALA A 54 -1.33 2.33 -1.82
N ALA A 55 -0.26 2.44 -2.57
CA ALA A 55 -0.11 3.44 -3.61
C ALA A 55 -0.12 2.79 -4.99
N LEU A 56 -1.09 3.15 -5.81
CA LEU A 56 -1.12 2.80 -7.22
C LEU A 56 -0.20 3.75 -7.97
N VAL A 57 0.87 3.22 -8.53
CA VAL A 57 1.88 4.03 -9.22
C VAL A 57 2.02 3.64 -10.68
N GLY A 58 2.22 4.64 -11.53
CA GLY A 58 2.43 4.46 -12.96
C GLY A 58 3.75 5.09 -13.46
N ASP A 59 4.44 5.82 -12.60
CA ASP A 59 5.68 6.49 -12.96
C ASP A 59 6.65 6.62 -11.77
N ALA A 60 7.89 6.97 -12.07
CA ALA A 60 8.95 7.07 -11.07
C ALA A 60 8.68 8.15 -10.01
N THR A 61 8.09 9.27 -10.41
CA THR A 61 7.77 10.36 -9.48
C THR A 61 6.72 9.92 -8.47
N ALA A 62 5.66 9.25 -8.92
CA ALA A 62 4.62 8.72 -8.04
C ALA A 62 5.20 7.67 -7.08
N ALA A 63 6.04 6.77 -7.57
CA ALA A 63 6.69 5.75 -6.73
C ALA A 63 7.55 6.38 -5.61
N ARG A 64 8.33 7.40 -5.95
CA ARG A 64 9.16 8.13 -4.99
C ARG A 64 8.30 8.88 -3.97
N MET A 65 7.32 9.65 -4.44
CA MET A 65 6.44 10.43 -3.55
C MET A 65 5.58 9.56 -2.64
N ALA A 66 5.17 8.38 -3.10
CA ALA A 66 4.44 7.42 -2.27
C ALA A 66 5.26 7.07 -1.01
N ARG A 67 6.57 6.95 -1.14
CA ARG A 67 7.45 6.70 0.00
C ARG A 67 7.75 7.98 0.77
N GLU A 68 8.25 9.01 0.11
CA GLU A 68 8.68 10.24 0.77
C GLU A 68 7.57 10.94 1.53
N HIS A 69 6.37 11.00 0.97
CA HIS A 69 5.27 11.80 1.50
C HIS A 69 4.26 11.02 2.33
N ILE A 70 4.00 9.78 1.97
CA ILE A 70 2.88 9.01 2.51
C ILE A 70 3.35 7.82 3.34
N ASP A 71 4.62 7.49 3.27
CA ASP A 71 5.17 6.27 3.87
C ASP A 71 4.33 5.04 3.45
N ALA A 72 4.03 4.97 2.17
CA ALA A 72 3.25 3.87 1.62
C ALA A 72 3.97 2.54 1.90
N ASN A 73 3.23 1.57 2.40
CA ASN A 73 3.78 0.25 2.72
C ASN A 73 3.39 -0.83 1.71
N VAL A 74 2.54 -0.49 0.75
CA VAL A 74 2.14 -1.38 -0.33
C VAL A 74 2.25 -0.64 -1.66
N LEU A 75 3.05 -1.20 -2.57
CA LEU A 75 3.15 -0.75 -3.95
C LEU A 75 2.15 -1.53 -4.80
N VAL A 76 1.35 -0.82 -5.58
CA VAL A 76 0.41 -1.43 -6.51
C VAL A 76 0.66 -0.91 -7.91
N PHE A 77 0.70 -1.80 -8.88
CA PHE A 77 0.73 -1.40 -10.30
C PHE A 77 -0.05 -2.37 -11.19
N GLY A 78 -0.46 -1.86 -12.34
CA GLY A 78 -1.15 -2.65 -13.33
C GLY A 78 -0.18 -3.41 -14.22
N GLY A 79 -0.15 -4.73 -14.12
CA GLY A 79 0.73 -5.56 -14.94
C GLY A 79 0.41 -5.48 -16.44
N GLY A 80 -0.83 -5.17 -16.80
CA GLY A 80 -1.24 -4.93 -18.17
C GLY A 80 -0.96 -3.51 -18.69
N MET A 81 -0.57 -2.59 -17.80
CA MET A 81 -0.33 -1.18 -18.13
C MET A 81 1.14 -0.77 -17.97
N THR A 82 1.93 -1.56 -17.29
CA THR A 82 3.31 -1.25 -16.95
C THR A 82 4.23 -2.32 -17.51
N GLY A 83 5.16 -1.92 -18.37
CA GLY A 83 6.14 -2.84 -18.95
C GLY A 83 7.14 -3.35 -17.90
N LYS A 84 7.76 -4.49 -18.16
CA LYS A 84 8.67 -5.17 -17.21
C LYS A 84 9.82 -4.28 -16.72
N PHE A 85 10.47 -3.57 -17.62
CA PHE A 85 11.58 -2.67 -17.25
C PHE A 85 11.10 -1.53 -16.38
N HIS A 86 9.96 -0.94 -16.73
CA HIS A 86 9.37 0.13 -15.97
C HIS A 86 8.92 -0.34 -14.59
N ALA A 87 8.27 -1.50 -14.50
CA ALA A 87 7.86 -2.08 -13.22
C ALA A 87 9.05 -2.32 -12.27
N ARG A 88 10.17 -2.82 -12.81
CA ARG A 88 11.40 -3.01 -12.03
C ARG A 88 11.96 -1.70 -11.52
N GLU A 89 11.92 -0.66 -12.34
CA GLU A 89 12.38 0.67 -11.94
C GLU A 89 11.48 1.26 -10.84
N LEU A 90 10.17 1.14 -10.98
CA LEU A 90 9.20 1.58 -9.97
C LEU A 90 9.41 0.84 -8.64
N LEU A 91 9.62 -0.46 -8.70
CA LEU A 91 9.89 -1.29 -7.54
C LEU A 91 11.18 -0.85 -6.85
N ARG A 92 12.26 -0.66 -7.62
CA ARG A 92 13.55 -0.21 -7.08
C ARG A 92 13.40 1.13 -6.35
N ILE A 93 12.77 2.11 -6.98
CA ILE A 93 12.53 3.42 -6.40
C ILE A 93 11.73 3.30 -5.11
N PHE A 94 10.65 2.53 -5.12
CA PHE A 94 9.81 2.32 -3.94
C PHE A 94 10.59 1.70 -2.78
N LEU A 95 11.39 0.68 -3.03
CA LEU A 95 12.14 -0.01 -1.97
C LEU A 95 13.31 0.81 -1.43
N GLU A 96 13.94 1.62 -2.27
CA GLU A 96 15.13 2.38 -1.90
C GLU A 96 14.82 3.77 -1.34
N THR A 97 13.61 4.29 -1.53
CA THR A 97 13.26 5.64 -1.08
C THR A 97 12.80 5.63 0.37
N PRO A 98 13.48 6.35 1.27
CA PRO A 98 13.05 6.46 2.66
C PRO A 98 11.88 7.44 2.82
N PHE A 99 11.14 7.29 3.91
CA PHE A 99 10.15 8.27 4.32
C PHE A 99 10.85 9.57 4.73
N ALA A 100 10.37 10.70 4.21
CA ALA A 100 10.97 12.00 4.51
C ALA A 100 10.63 12.55 5.90
N GLY A 101 9.56 12.04 6.51
CA GLY A 101 9.15 12.51 7.85
C GLY A 101 8.71 13.97 7.89
N GLY A 102 9.06 14.65 8.97
CA GLY A 102 8.78 16.07 9.12
C GLY A 102 7.30 16.44 8.92
N ARG A 103 7.03 17.39 8.05
CA ARG A 103 5.66 17.83 7.72
C ARG A 103 4.79 16.71 7.16
N HIS A 104 5.39 15.71 6.54
CA HIS A 104 4.66 14.59 5.95
C HIS A 104 4.11 13.65 7.02
N GLN A 105 4.78 13.53 8.15
CA GLN A 105 4.31 12.73 9.27
C GLN A 105 2.93 13.17 9.74
N ARG A 106 2.68 14.46 9.83
CA ARG A 106 1.36 14.98 10.24
C ARG A 106 0.23 14.58 9.29
N ARG A 107 0.53 14.46 8.00
CA ARG A 107 -0.44 14.01 6.99
C ARG A 107 -0.72 12.52 7.09
N VAL A 108 0.32 11.73 7.32
CA VAL A 108 0.18 10.29 7.57
C VAL A 108 -0.63 10.05 8.84
N ASP A 109 -0.37 10.81 9.89
CA ASP A 109 -1.12 10.73 11.15
C ASP A 109 -2.61 11.02 10.94
N LYS A 110 -2.97 11.99 10.09
CA LYS A 110 -4.36 12.28 9.74
C LYS A 110 -5.04 11.11 9.03
N ILE A 111 -4.33 10.39 8.20
CA ILE A 111 -4.86 9.15 7.58
C ILE A 111 -5.17 8.13 8.67
N GLY A 112 -4.28 7.96 9.64
CA GLY A 112 -4.50 7.11 10.79
C GLY A 112 -5.71 7.54 11.64
N ASP A 113 -5.89 8.84 11.83
CA ASP A 113 -7.04 9.39 12.56
C ASP A 113 -8.37 9.05 11.85
N ILE A 114 -8.40 9.20 10.52
CA ILE A 114 -9.58 8.84 9.72
C ILE A 114 -9.88 7.34 9.87
N GLU A 115 -8.85 6.52 9.76
CA GLU A 115 -8.99 5.07 9.89
C GLU A 115 -9.56 4.68 11.25
N HIS A 116 -9.06 5.29 12.33
CA HIS A 116 -9.55 5.08 13.68
C HIS A 116 -11.01 5.51 13.83
N GLU A 117 -11.37 6.69 13.33
CA GLU A 117 -12.75 7.20 13.38
C GLU A 117 -13.72 6.30 12.62
N VAL A 118 -13.34 5.86 11.42
CA VAL A 118 -14.15 4.93 10.61
C VAL A 118 -14.34 3.61 11.35
N GLY A 119 -13.30 3.09 11.99
CA GLY A 119 -13.36 1.88 12.81
C GLY A 119 -14.34 2.02 13.96
N LEU A 120 -14.33 3.16 14.65
CA LEU A 120 -15.29 3.45 15.74
C LEU A 120 -16.73 3.52 15.24
N ARG A 121 -16.96 4.17 14.09
CA ARG A 121 -18.30 4.25 13.49
C ARG A 121 -18.81 2.88 13.08
N ALA A 122 -17.99 2.06 12.48
CA ALA A 122 -18.33 0.69 12.09
C ALA A 122 -18.68 -0.16 13.32
N ALA A 123 -17.89 -0.05 14.40
CA ALA A 123 -18.15 -0.75 15.66
C ALA A 123 -19.49 -0.34 16.29
N LYS A 124 -19.93 0.92 16.08
CA LYS A 124 -21.23 1.43 16.55
C LYS A 124 -22.38 1.14 15.58
N GLY A 125 -22.12 0.47 14.45
CA GLY A 125 -23.14 0.20 13.43
C GLY A 125 -23.55 1.41 12.59
N ALA A 126 -22.78 2.51 12.62
CA ALA A 126 -23.07 3.74 11.88
C ALA A 126 -22.73 3.66 10.38
N LEU A 127 -21.86 2.71 9.99
CA LEU A 127 -21.46 2.45 8.60
C LEU A 127 -21.80 1.02 8.22
N ARG A 128 -22.34 0.88 7.02
CA ARG A 128 -22.65 -0.43 6.44
C ARG A 128 -21.95 -0.61 5.10
#